data_17422e8e2be118270e0113170da495c7
#
_entry.id   17422e8e2be118270e0113170da495c7
#
_cell.length_a   1.000
_cell.length_b   1.000
_cell.length_c   1.000
_cell.angle_alpha   90.00
_cell.angle_beta   90.00
_cell.angle_gamma   90.00
#
_symmetry.space_group_name_H-M   'P 1'
#
loop_
_entity.id
_entity.type
_entity.pdbx_description
1 polymer ?
#
loop_
_entity_poly.entity_id
_entity_poly.type
_entity_poly.pdbx_seq_one_letter_code
_entity_poly.pdbx_strand_id
1 'polypeptide(L)'
;MLPDKYVKSNYLKNLRSATNEFLDSNPDLTKSYLYLLLFLYDLEFFTISWVAENYGMNKKNLSDRMIYPLLSSGYLYKHFDKLTPSQTLEDHLFRDETKYNYRVRYAMSQKGRLAVQRFYASLNSPDSSI
;
A
#
# COMPACT_ATOMS: atom_id res chain seq x y z
N MET A 1 29.81 -1.10 -25.96
CA MET A 1 29.34 -1.01 -25.94
C MET A 1 28.82 -0.78 -25.10
N LEU A 2 29.00 -0.65 -24.77
CA LEU A 2 27.80 -0.74 -24.17
C LEU A 2 27.84 -1.19 -22.75
N PRO A 3 28.98 -1.59 -22.12
CA PRO A 3 29.02 -2.01 -20.73
C PRO A 3 28.40 -0.98 -19.78
N ASP A 4 28.74 0.30 -19.96
CA ASP A 4 28.21 1.36 -19.11
C ASP A 4 26.71 1.49 -19.25
N LYS A 5 26.24 1.32 -20.48
CA LYS A 5 24.83 1.40 -20.76
C LYS A 5 24.08 0.27 -20.09
N TYR A 6 24.64 -0.93 -20.12
CA TYR A 6 24.02 -2.08 -19.47
C TYR A 6 24.04 -1.95 -17.97
N VAL A 7 25.12 -1.43 -17.38
CA VAL A 7 25.20 -1.21 -15.95
C VAL A 7 24.15 -0.23 -15.50
N LYS A 8 23.96 0.88 -16.22
CA LYS A 8 22.90 1.83 -15.89
C LYS A 8 21.52 1.23 -16.02
N SER A 9 21.33 0.30 -16.92
CA SER A 9 20.04 -0.33 -17.15
C SER A 9 19.71 -1.41 -16.15
N ASN A 10 20.68 -1.90 -15.37
CA ASN A 10 20.42 -2.98 -14.42
C ASN A 10 19.40 -2.61 -13.38
N TYR A 11 19.47 -1.42 -12.84
CA TYR A 11 18.48 -0.98 -11.86
C TYR A 11 17.08 -0.95 -12.50
N LEU A 12 16.96 -0.35 -13.66
CA LEU A 12 15.67 -0.29 -14.35
C LEU A 12 15.18 -1.66 -14.77
N LYS A 13 16.09 -2.53 -15.17
CA LYS A 13 15.76 -3.91 -15.50
C LYS A 13 15.22 -4.63 -14.28
N ASN A 14 15.86 -4.47 -13.14
CA ASN A 14 15.42 -5.09 -11.91
C ASN A 14 14.05 -4.56 -11.47
N LEU A 15 13.83 -3.25 -11.62
CA LEU A 15 12.55 -2.65 -11.29
C LEU A 15 11.44 -3.24 -12.17
N ARG A 16 11.69 -3.36 -13.45
CA ARG A 16 10.73 -3.93 -14.38
C ARG A 16 10.45 -5.40 -14.09
N SER A 17 11.51 -6.18 -13.83
CA SER A 17 11.36 -7.59 -13.49
C SER A 17 10.62 -7.79 -12.17
N ALA A 18 10.95 -7.00 -11.16
CA ALA A 18 10.26 -7.06 -9.87
C ALA A 18 8.78 -6.69 -10.00
N THR A 19 8.49 -5.68 -10.81
CA THR A 19 7.11 -5.26 -11.07
C THR A 19 6.32 -6.39 -11.75
N ASN A 20 6.90 -6.99 -12.77
CA ASN A 20 6.24 -8.09 -13.49
C ASN A 20 6.03 -9.29 -12.59
N GLU A 21 7.01 -9.63 -11.75
CA GLU A 21 6.88 -10.72 -10.80
C GLU A 21 5.78 -10.44 -9.79
N PHE A 22 5.69 -9.20 -9.31
CA PHE A 22 4.63 -8.80 -8.39
C PHE A 22 3.26 -8.99 -9.03
N LEU A 23 3.09 -8.54 -10.26
CA LEU A 23 1.81 -8.66 -10.96
C LEU A 23 1.46 -10.12 -11.25
N ASP A 24 2.44 -10.93 -11.60
CA ASP A 24 2.22 -12.36 -11.85
C ASP A 24 1.82 -13.11 -10.57
N SER A 25 2.43 -12.75 -9.45
CA SER A 25 2.17 -13.39 -8.16
C SER A 25 0.88 -12.88 -7.51
N ASN A 26 0.40 -11.72 -7.92
CA ASN A 26 -0.79 -11.09 -7.36
C ASN A 26 -1.75 -10.71 -8.50
N PRO A 27 -2.41 -11.69 -9.12
CA PRO A 27 -3.19 -11.44 -10.35
C PRO A 27 -4.36 -10.48 -10.15
N ASP A 28 -4.80 -10.25 -8.92
CA ASP A 28 -5.87 -9.30 -8.63
C ASP A 28 -5.38 -7.86 -8.57
N LEU A 29 -4.07 -7.64 -8.68
CA LEU A 29 -3.48 -6.32 -8.50
C LEU A 29 -2.94 -5.76 -9.81
N THR A 30 -2.94 -4.43 -9.89
CA THR A 30 -2.32 -3.67 -10.97
C THR A 30 -1.13 -2.89 -10.43
N LYS A 31 -0.43 -2.19 -11.31
CA LYS A 31 0.68 -1.31 -10.91
C LYS A 31 0.21 -0.22 -9.94
N SER A 32 -1.00 0.28 -10.12
CA SER A 32 -1.55 1.30 -9.23
C SER A 32 -1.66 0.78 -7.80
N TYR A 33 -2.08 -0.46 -7.63
CA TYR A 33 -2.12 -1.08 -6.31
C TYR A 33 -0.72 -1.29 -5.74
N LEU A 34 0.23 -1.69 -6.57
CA LEU A 34 1.62 -1.82 -6.11
C LEU A 34 2.12 -0.50 -5.54
N TYR A 35 1.94 0.60 -6.26
CA TYR A 35 2.42 1.90 -5.80
C TYR A 35 1.76 2.31 -4.49
N LEU A 36 0.47 2.08 -4.35
CA LEU A 36 -0.22 2.38 -3.10
C LEU A 36 0.31 1.51 -1.96
N LEU A 37 0.50 0.21 -2.19
CA LEU A 37 1.02 -0.67 -1.15
C LEU A 37 2.42 -0.26 -0.72
N LEU A 38 3.26 0.18 -1.64
CA LEU A 38 4.59 0.70 -1.30
C LEU A 38 4.48 1.92 -0.39
N PHE A 39 3.53 2.81 -0.69
CA PHE A 39 3.30 3.99 0.15
C PHE A 39 2.81 3.60 1.54
N LEU A 40 1.91 2.62 1.62
CA LEU A 40 1.31 2.21 2.88
C LEU A 40 2.22 1.36 3.75
N TYR A 41 3.25 0.77 3.17
CA TYR A 41 4.09 -0.23 3.85
C TYR A 41 4.72 0.30 5.14
N ASP A 42 5.11 1.57 5.15
CA ASP A 42 5.77 2.17 6.30
C ASP A 42 4.81 2.69 7.36
N LEU A 43 3.51 2.57 7.12
CA LEU A 43 2.50 3.04 8.05
C LEU A 43 2.02 1.87 8.91
N GLU A 44 1.94 2.11 10.22
CA GLU A 44 1.38 1.10 11.11
C GLU A 44 -0.14 1.04 10.94
N PHE A 45 -0.78 2.20 11.05
CA PHE A 45 -2.22 2.34 10.80
C PHE A 45 -2.46 3.63 10.01
N PHE A 46 -3.56 3.68 9.30
CA PHE A 46 -3.90 4.88 8.54
C PHE A 46 -5.41 5.04 8.43
N THR A 47 -5.84 6.28 8.17
CA THR A 47 -7.23 6.59 7.81
C THR A 47 -7.28 6.88 6.32
N ILE A 48 -8.46 6.70 5.74
CA ILE A 48 -8.63 6.99 4.30
C ILE A 48 -8.41 8.48 4.04
N SER A 49 -8.87 9.35 4.94
CA SER A 49 -8.70 10.80 4.77
C SER A 49 -7.24 11.20 4.72
N TRP A 50 -6.44 10.65 5.63
CA TRP A 50 -5.01 10.97 5.66
C TRP A 50 -4.29 10.51 4.39
N VAL A 51 -4.60 9.29 3.96
CA VAL A 51 -3.97 8.75 2.75
C VAL A 51 -4.40 9.55 1.51
N ALA A 52 -5.68 9.89 1.41
CA ALA A 52 -6.17 10.69 0.28
C ALA A 52 -5.40 12.00 0.18
N GLU A 53 -5.20 12.66 1.31
CA GLU A 53 -4.49 13.94 1.36
C GLU A 53 -3.00 13.79 1.01
N ASN A 54 -2.34 12.79 1.57
CA ASN A 54 -0.88 12.65 1.45
C ASN A 54 -0.44 11.86 0.22
N TYR A 55 -1.27 10.97 -0.28
CA TYR A 55 -0.98 10.22 -1.49
C TYR A 55 -1.46 10.97 -2.74
N GLY A 56 -2.31 11.97 -2.55
CA GLY A 56 -2.75 12.82 -3.66
C GLY A 56 -3.88 12.24 -4.48
N MET A 57 -4.82 11.55 -3.86
CA MET A 57 -6.00 11.03 -4.54
C MET A 57 -7.27 11.61 -3.93
N ASN A 58 -8.31 11.71 -4.76
CA ASN A 58 -9.64 12.02 -4.27
C ASN A 58 -10.08 10.91 -3.31
N LYS A 59 -10.66 11.30 -2.16
CA LYS A 59 -11.02 10.36 -1.11
C LYS A 59 -11.96 9.26 -1.61
N LYS A 60 -12.97 9.63 -2.39
CA LYS A 60 -13.94 8.66 -2.91
C LYS A 60 -13.27 7.67 -3.87
N ASN A 61 -12.42 8.16 -4.76
CA ASN A 61 -11.69 7.29 -5.68
C ASN A 61 -10.75 6.36 -4.94
N LEU A 62 -10.05 6.89 -3.94
CA LEU A 62 -9.16 6.06 -3.13
C LEU A 62 -9.95 4.95 -2.43
N SER A 63 -11.07 5.29 -1.80
CA SER A 63 -11.90 4.29 -1.11
C SER A 63 -12.43 3.23 -2.05
N ASP A 64 -13.12 3.67 -3.11
CA ASP A 64 -13.89 2.77 -3.97
C ASP A 64 -13.00 1.94 -4.88
N ARG A 65 -11.93 2.52 -5.39
CA ARG A 65 -11.10 1.89 -6.41
C ARG A 65 -9.85 1.23 -5.87
N MET A 66 -9.42 1.60 -4.65
CA MET A 66 -8.16 1.10 -4.11
C MET A 66 -8.34 0.41 -2.77
N ILE A 67 -8.86 1.11 -1.77
CA ILE A 67 -8.88 0.58 -0.40
C ILE A 67 -9.85 -0.60 -0.27
N TYR A 68 -11.09 -0.44 -0.74
CA TYR A 68 -12.07 -1.51 -0.61
C TYR A 68 -11.71 -2.76 -1.41
N PRO A 69 -11.21 -2.66 -2.65
CA PRO A 69 -10.70 -3.84 -3.34
C PRO A 69 -9.54 -4.52 -2.62
N LEU A 70 -8.62 -3.75 -2.03
CA LEU A 70 -7.51 -4.33 -1.27
C LEU A 70 -7.98 -5.00 0.01
N LEU A 71 -9.02 -4.46 0.66
CA LEU A 71 -9.65 -5.10 1.80
C LEU A 71 -10.29 -6.43 1.38
N SER A 72 -11.05 -6.42 0.28
CA SER A 72 -11.74 -7.61 -0.21
C SER A 72 -10.76 -8.70 -0.62
N SER A 73 -9.60 -8.32 -1.13
CA SER A 73 -8.57 -9.26 -1.57
C SER A 73 -7.62 -9.66 -0.45
N GLY A 74 -7.78 -9.10 0.75
CA GLY A 74 -7.02 -9.49 1.92
C GLY A 74 -5.65 -8.85 2.08
N TYR A 75 -5.33 -7.80 1.29
CA TYR A 75 -4.05 -7.10 1.42
C TYR A 75 -4.07 -6.04 2.51
N LEU A 76 -5.24 -5.56 2.87
CA LEU A 76 -5.45 -4.64 3.98
C LEU A 76 -6.49 -5.23 4.92
N TYR A 77 -6.55 -4.70 6.14
CA TYR A 77 -7.63 -5.05 7.06
C TYR A 77 -8.07 -3.81 7.83
N LYS A 78 -9.29 -3.88 8.37
CA LYS A 78 -9.83 -2.82 9.23
C LYS A 78 -9.47 -3.10 10.67
N HIS A 79 -9.16 -2.02 11.38
CA HIS A 79 -8.92 -2.06 12.81
C HIS A 79 -9.88 -1.09 13.51
N PHE A 80 -10.57 -1.57 14.52
CA PHE A 80 -11.55 -0.78 15.27
C PHE A 80 -10.97 -0.45 16.63
N ASP A 81 -10.79 0.84 16.90
CA ASP A 81 -10.34 1.31 18.19
C ASP A 81 -11.53 1.87 18.96
N LYS A 82 -11.76 1.38 20.17
CA LYS A 82 -12.78 1.97 21.03
C LYS A 82 -12.27 3.30 21.54
N LEU A 83 -13.07 4.34 21.34
CA LEU A 83 -12.70 5.68 21.76
C LEU A 83 -13.14 5.94 23.19
N THR A 84 -12.30 6.67 23.94
CA THR A 84 -12.72 7.25 25.20
C THR A 84 -13.59 8.48 24.91
N PRO A 85 -14.39 8.95 25.90
CA PRO A 85 -15.21 10.15 25.67
C PRO A 85 -14.40 11.36 25.22
N SER A 86 -13.22 11.58 25.79
CA SER A 86 -12.38 12.70 25.39
C SER A 86 -11.87 12.54 23.94
N GLN A 87 -11.49 11.35 23.57
CA GLN A 87 -11.05 11.09 22.19
C GLN A 87 -12.18 11.32 21.19
N THR A 88 -13.40 10.95 21.54
CA THR A 88 -14.55 11.19 20.67
C THR A 88 -14.73 12.67 20.39
N LEU A 89 -14.51 13.53 21.38
CA LEU A 89 -14.59 14.98 21.20
C LEU A 89 -13.43 15.52 20.38
N GLU A 90 -12.23 14.99 20.59
CA GLU A 90 -11.02 15.47 19.92
C GLU A 90 -10.91 15.00 18.47
N ASP A 91 -11.47 13.84 18.15
CA ASP A 91 -11.30 13.22 16.84
C ASP A 91 -12.31 13.68 15.81
N HIS A 92 -12.86 14.90 15.97
CA HIS A 92 -13.80 15.42 14.96
C HIS A 92 -13.18 15.51 13.56
N LEU A 93 -11.85 15.58 13.46
CA LEU A 93 -11.15 15.60 12.18
C LEU A 93 -11.25 14.28 11.44
N PHE A 94 -11.52 13.19 12.16
CA PHE A 94 -11.64 11.85 11.57
C PHE A 94 -13.09 11.37 11.62
N ARG A 95 -14.03 12.30 11.56
CA ARG A 95 -15.46 11.99 11.71
C ARG A 95 -15.93 10.91 10.74
N ASP A 96 -15.42 10.94 9.52
CA ASP A 96 -15.82 9.98 8.49
C ASP A 96 -15.32 8.56 8.76
N GLU A 97 -14.26 8.43 9.53
CA GLU A 97 -13.69 7.15 9.90
C GLU A 97 -14.12 6.70 11.28
N THR A 98 -15.06 7.44 11.89
CA THR A 98 -15.56 7.17 13.22
C THR A 98 -17.02 6.71 13.12
N LYS A 99 -17.35 5.61 13.77
CA LYS A 99 -18.72 5.14 13.84
C LYS A 99 -19.03 4.85 15.30
N TYR A 100 -20.03 5.56 15.83
CA TYR A 100 -20.41 5.47 17.24
C TYR A 100 -19.20 5.84 18.13
N ASN A 101 -18.76 4.90 18.95
CA ASN A 101 -17.63 5.09 19.87
C ASN A 101 -16.37 4.42 19.39
N TYR A 102 -16.29 4.09 18.10
CA TYR A 102 -15.15 3.42 17.51
C TYR A 102 -14.55 4.26 16.41
N ARG A 103 -13.23 4.32 16.37
CA ARG A 103 -12.50 4.88 15.25
C ARG A 103 -12.05 3.72 14.37
N VAL A 104 -12.31 3.85 13.08
CA VAL A 104 -11.89 2.84 12.11
C VAL A 104 -10.56 3.27 11.51
N ARG A 105 -9.57 2.39 11.62
CA ARG A 105 -8.28 2.56 10.96
C ARG A 105 -8.02 1.36 10.09
N TYR A 106 -7.10 1.51 9.17
CA TYR A 106 -6.73 0.46 8.25
C TYR A 106 -5.26 0.15 8.42
N ALA A 107 -4.88 -1.07 8.09
CA ALA A 107 -3.50 -1.49 8.17
C ALA A 107 -3.23 -2.54 7.10
N MET A 108 -1.97 -2.68 6.74
CA MET A 108 -1.56 -3.70 5.80
C MET A 108 -1.57 -5.06 6.49
N SER A 109 -2.20 -6.04 5.86
CA SER A 109 -2.22 -7.41 6.36
C SER A 109 -0.87 -8.08 6.12
N GLN A 110 -0.70 -9.28 6.69
CA GLN A 110 0.51 -10.05 6.42
C GLN A 110 0.65 -10.36 4.94
N LYS A 111 -0.45 -10.67 4.26
CA LYS A 111 -0.45 -10.91 2.82
C LYS A 111 0.08 -9.69 2.06
N GLY A 112 -0.40 -8.50 2.41
CA GLY A 112 0.07 -7.27 1.81
C GLY A 112 1.54 -7.01 2.09
N ARG A 113 1.96 -7.20 3.33
CA ARG A 113 3.36 -7.00 3.71
C ARG A 113 4.29 -7.96 2.98
N LEU A 114 3.90 -9.23 2.85
CA LEU A 114 4.70 -10.21 2.12
C LEU A 114 4.81 -9.87 0.64
N ALA A 115 3.74 -9.36 0.04
CA ALA A 115 3.78 -8.96 -1.36
C ALA A 115 4.80 -7.83 -1.58
N VAL A 116 4.83 -6.84 -0.70
CA VAL A 116 5.79 -5.74 -0.77
C VAL A 116 7.21 -6.25 -0.50
N GLN A 117 7.37 -7.13 0.49
CA GLN A 117 8.69 -7.67 0.83
C GLN A 117 9.27 -8.48 -0.32
N ARG A 118 8.45 -9.25 -1.02
CA ARG A 118 8.89 -10.01 -2.20
C ARG A 118 9.30 -9.08 -3.32
N PHE A 119 8.52 -8.01 -3.54
CA PHE A 119 8.87 -7.00 -4.53
C PHE A 119 10.23 -6.38 -4.20
N TYR A 120 10.43 -6.00 -2.95
CA TYR A 120 11.68 -5.39 -2.51
C TYR A 120 12.86 -6.35 -2.68
N ALA A 121 12.69 -7.61 -2.29
CA ALA A 121 13.74 -8.61 -2.43
C ALA A 121 14.10 -8.82 -3.90
N SER A 122 13.10 -8.87 -4.77
CA SER A 122 13.30 -9.03 -6.20
C SER A 122 14.03 -7.83 -6.79
N LEU A 123 13.65 -6.62 -6.35
CA LEU A 123 14.27 -5.38 -6.81
C LEU A 123 15.76 -5.32 -6.47
N ASN A 124 16.12 -5.84 -5.32
CA ASN A 124 17.51 -5.80 -4.82
C ASN A 124 18.30 -7.08 -5.08
N SER A 125 17.76 -7.98 -5.90
CA SER A 125 18.45 -9.22 -6.20
C SER A 125 19.68 -8.94 -7.08
N PRO A 126 20.88 -9.34 -6.64
CA PRO A 126 22.08 -9.13 -7.46
C PRO A 126 22.09 -10.00 -8.72
N ASP A 127 21.35 -11.09 -8.71
CA ASP A 127 21.39 -12.07 -9.82
C ASP A 127 20.26 -11.89 -10.80
N SER A 128 19.42 -10.89 -10.61
CA SER A 128 18.28 -10.69 -11.50
C SER A 128 18.66 -10.36 -12.92
N SER A 129 19.90 -9.96 -13.14
CA SER A 129 20.40 -9.61 -14.45
C SER A 129 20.98 -10.80 -15.21
N ILE A 130 21.14 -11.92 -14.58
CA ILE A 130 21.79 -13.09 -15.17
C ILE A 130 20.83 -13.95 -15.97
#